data_dea032c156b1283ee4da98aa950ec9c2
#
_entry.id   dea032c156b1283ee4da98aa950ec9c2
#
_cell.length_a   1.000
_cell.length_b   1.000
_cell.length_c   1.000
_cell.angle_alpha   90.00
_cell.angle_beta   90.00
_cell.angle_gamma   90.00
#
_symmetry.space_group_name_H-M   'P 1'
#
loop_
_entity.id
_entity.type
_entity.pdbx_description
1 polymer ?
#
loop_
_entity_poly.entity_id
_entity_poly.type
_entity_poly.pdbx_seq_one_letter_code
_entity_poly.pdbx_strand_id
1 'polypeptide(L)'
;MKRIATLAAVVVASLAMAAQAHAQFGFVGGLTSSSTDMKTSQDVKAISLYHAGVTYKVDLGLGFAVQPSLLYQVKGAKIGEINESTTMGEFKVKTGFVELPVSLQWGPDLLAFRPYLFAEPFIGYAVSSSDTGAASFDDWAKQAKNKFEYGFGLGGGLEIASHVQLSVQYFNNMGSLFAEKSTEYSFAEKVKNFKGIKFSLAILF
;
A
#
# COMPACT_ATOMS: atom_id res chain seq x y z
N MET A 1 -1.22 17.60 -20.03
CA MET A 1 -0.17 17.04 -19.14
C MET A 1 0.63 18.14 -18.42
N LYS A 2 1.23 19.13 -19.09
CA LYS A 2 2.02 20.20 -18.43
C LYS A 2 1.22 20.98 -17.38
N ARG A 3 -0.04 21.33 -17.61
CA ARG A 3 -0.90 22.07 -16.66
C ARG A 3 -1.21 21.30 -15.38
N ILE A 4 -1.37 19.98 -15.45
CA ILE A 4 -1.61 19.12 -14.28
C ILE A 4 -0.33 18.99 -13.45
N ALA A 5 0.82 18.86 -14.09
CA ALA A 5 2.12 18.84 -13.41
C ALA A 5 2.41 20.18 -12.72
N THR A 6 2.07 21.32 -13.36
CA THR A 6 2.22 22.66 -12.77
C THR A 6 1.28 22.85 -11.57
N LEU A 7 0.02 22.42 -11.67
CA LEU A 7 -0.92 22.46 -10.55
C LEU A 7 -0.45 21.57 -9.38
N ALA A 8 0.01 20.37 -9.64
CA ALA A 8 0.58 19.49 -8.63
C ALA A 8 1.83 20.11 -7.97
N ALA A 9 2.72 20.73 -8.76
CA ALA A 9 3.90 21.41 -8.23
C ALA A 9 3.54 22.64 -7.38
N VAL A 10 2.53 23.42 -7.77
CA VAL A 10 2.04 24.57 -6.99
C VAL A 10 1.40 24.11 -5.67
N VAL A 11 0.61 23.04 -5.69
CA VAL A 11 0.01 22.47 -4.47
C VAL A 11 1.10 21.93 -3.54
N VAL A 12 2.10 21.23 -4.05
CA VAL A 12 3.23 20.74 -3.26
C VAL A 12 4.04 21.91 -2.69
N ALA A 13 4.30 22.95 -3.48
CA ALA A 13 5.02 24.13 -3.03
C ALA A 13 4.24 24.93 -1.97
N SER A 14 2.92 25.08 -2.12
CA SER A 14 2.08 25.77 -1.14
C SER A 14 1.96 24.99 0.17
N LEU A 15 1.88 23.67 0.11
CA LEU A 15 1.94 22.81 1.30
C LEU A 15 3.30 22.91 2.00
N ALA A 16 4.41 22.95 1.25
CA ALA A 16 5.74 23.10 1.81
C ALA A 16 5.95 24.48 2.49
N MET A 17 5.31 25.54 2.01
CA MET A 17 5.38 26.88 2.61
C MET A 17 4.50 27.02 3.86
N ALA A 18 3.37 26.33 3.94
CA ALA A 18 2.50 26.29 5.12
C ALA A 18 3.10 25.44 6.26
N ALA A 19 4.03 24.56 5.93
CA ALA A 19 4.58 23.53 6.82
C ALA A 19 5.61 24.03 7.84
N GLN A 20 5.97 25.31 7.86
CA GLN A 20 7.07 25.79 8.72
C GLN A 20 6.74 25.85 10.22
N ALA A 21 5.49 25.68 10.62
CA ALA A 21 5.10 25.78 12.04
C ALA A 21 4.86 24.44 12.75
N HIS A 22 4.46 23.37 12.02
CA HIS A 22 4.03 22.10 12.63
C HIS A 22 4.30 20.87 11.74
N ALA A 23 5.46 20.82 11.13
CA ALA A 23 5.83 19.68 10.30
C ALA A 23 6.75 18.72 11.06
N GLN A 24 6.46 17.43 10.99
CA GLN A 24 7.20 16.39 11.67
C GLN A 24 7.67 15.33 10.66
N PHE A 25 8.96 15.05 10.68
CA PHE A 25 9.52 13.88 9.99
C PHE A 25 9.39 12.64 10.86
N GLY A 26 9.30 11.45 10.26
CA GLY A 26 9.21 10.24 11.04
C GLY A 26 9.57 8.98 10.27
N PHE A 27 9.63 7.89 11.02
CA PHE A 27 9.74 6.54 10.48
C PHE A 27 8.42 5.81 10.69
N VAL A 28 8.03 4.99 9.72
CA VAL A 28 6.83 4.19 9.78
C VAL A 28 7.14 2.75 9.38
N GLY A 29 6.52 1.81 10.08
CA GLY A 29 6.63 0.39 9.78
C GLY A 29 5.45 -0.38 10.32
N GLY A 30 5.26 -1.61 9.82
CA GLY A 30 4.16 -2.41 10.29
C GLY A 30 3.92 -3.68 9.48
N LEU A 31 2.74 -4.24 9.69
CA LEU A 31 2.30 -5.48 9.07
C LEU A 31 1.18 -5.22 8.06
N THR A 32 1.24 -5.92 6.95
CA THR A 32 0.23 -5.89 5.90
C THR A 32 -0.30 -7.31 5.71
N SER A 33 -1.59 -7.50 5.90
CA SER A 33 -2.29 -8.73 5.54
C SER A 33 -3.01 -8.50 4.22
N SER A 34 -2.55 -9.12 3.16
CA SER A 34 -3.11 -8.92 1.81
C SER A 34 -3.59 -10.22 1.18
N SER A 35 -4.60 -10.08 0.33
CA SER A 35 -5.12 -11.13 -0.53
C SER A 35 -5.41 -10.55 -1.91
N THR A 36 -5.69 -11.42 -2.89
CA THR A 36 -6.11 -11.01 -4.24
C THR A 36 -7.50 -11.56 -4.55
N ASP A 37 -8.27 -10.83 -5.36
CA ASP A 37 -9.54 -11.32 -5.86
C ASP A 37 -9.29 -12.26 -7.05
N MET A 38 -9.57 -13.54 -6.86
CA MET A 38 -9.61 -14.52 -7.95
C MET A 38 -11.04 -14.90 -8.26
N LYS A 39 -11.43 -14.84 -9.54
CA LYS A 39 -12.75 -15.26 -10.04
C LYS A 39 -12.90 -16.79 -10.17
N THR A 40 -12.09 -17.56 -9.47
CA THR A 40 -12.12 -19.05 -9.55
C THR A 40 -12.33 -19.62 -8.16
N SER A 41 -12.99 -20.77 -8.08
CA SER A 41 -13.36 -21.53 -6.86
C SER A 41 -12.15 -22.05 -6.04
N GLN A 42 -11.04 -21.38 -6.05
CA GLN A 42 -9.85 -21.74 -5.30
C GLN A 42 -9.75 -20.89 -4.02
N ASP A 43 -9.40 -21.52 -2.91
CA ASP A 43 -9.17 -20.86 -1.63
C ASP A 43 -7.94 -19.95 -1.69
N VAL A 44 -8.17 -18.65 -1.87
CA VAL A 44 -7.13 -17.63 -1.76
C VAL A 44 -7.02 -17.18 -0.31
N LYS A 45 -5.90 -17.49 0.33
CA LYS A 45 -5.63 -17.09 1.71
C LYS A 45 -4.78 -15.83 1.78
N ALA A 46 -5.14 -14.92 2.68
CA ALA A 46 -4.33 -13.75 2.99
C ALA A 46 -2.99 -14.17 3.60
N ILE A 47 -1.94 -13.44 3.27
CA ILE A 47 -0.62 -13.60 3.90
C ILE A 47 -0.21 -12.32 4.61
N SER A 48 0.42 -12.49 5.77
CA SER A 48 0.98 -11.38 6.52
C SER A 48 2.38 -11.08 6.03
N LEU A 49 2.58 -9.83 5.64
CA LEU A 49 3.80 -9.27 5.10
C LEU A 49 4.12 -7.98 5.85
N TYR A 50 5.12 -7.24 5.44
CA TYR A 50 5.58 -6.04 6.13
C TYR A 50 5.66 -4.83 5.19
N HIS A 51 5.65 -3.65 5.81
CA HIS A 51 6.02 -2.40 5.18
C HIS A 51 6.91 -1.58 6.11
N ALA A 52 7.77 -0.77 5.55
CA ALA A 52 8.62 0.16 6.30
C ALA A 52 9.00 1.34 5.41
N GLY A 53 9.25 2.48 6.02
CA GLY A 53 9.69 3.67 5.29
C GLY A 53 9.73 4.93 6.14
N VAL A 54 9.68 6.05 5.45
CA VAL A 54 9.72 7.38 6.05
C VAL A 54 8.42 8.12 5.79
N THR A 55 8.09 9.02 6.67
CA THR A 55 6.86 9.82 6.60
C THR A 55 7.13 11.26 6.99
N TYR A 56 6.29 12.16 6.50
CA TYR A 56 6.36 13.59 6.80
C TYR A 56 4.95 14.10 7.07
N LYS A 57 4.64 14.43 8.32
CA LYS A 57 3.32 14.91 8.73
C LYS A 57 3.32 16.44 8.72
N VAL A 58 2.27 17.02 8.19
CA VAL A 58 1.99 18.46 8.18
C VAL A 58 0.62 18.68 8.81
N ASP A 59 0.58 19.33 9.95
CA ASP A 59 -0.66 19.74 10.61
C ASP A 59 -1.20 21.02 9.97
N LEU A 60 -2.45 20.97 9.51
CA LEU A 60 -3.13 22.07 8.82
C LEU A 60 -4.04 22.87 9.77
N GLY A 61 -4.13 22.46 11.03
CA GLY A 61 -5.06 23.05 12.01
C GLY A 61 -6.47 22.45 11.93
N LEU A 62 -7.30 22.78 12.90
CA LEU A 62 -8.69 22.30 13.02
C LEU A 62 -8.82 20.76 13.02
N GLY A 63 -7.77 20.08 13.47
CA GLY A 63 -7.71 18.61 13.47
C GLY A 63 -7.36 17.97 12.12
N PHE A 64 -7.10 18.76 11.07
CA PHE A 64 -6.66 18.24 9.77
C PHE A 64 -5.15 18.10 9.71
N ALA A 65 -4.67 17.02 9.08
CA ALA A 65 -3.27 16.83 8.74
C ALA A 65 -3.12 16.13 7.39
N VAL A 66 -2.01 16.37 6.72
CA VAL A 66 -1.59 15.66 5.51
C VAL A 66 -0.26 14.99 5.80
N GLN A 67 -0.17 13.71 5.48
CA GLN A 67 1.01 12.90 5.80
C GLN A 67 1.43 12.06 4.59
N PRO A 68 2.26 12.62 3.68
CA PRO A 68 2.92 11.83 2.65
C PRO A 68 3.95 10.89 3.27
N SER A 69 4.09 9.72 2.68
CA SER A 69 5.09 8.72 3.08
C SER A 69 5.78 8.12 1.86
N LEU A 70 6.98 7.62 2.04
CA LEU A 70 7.69 6.79 1.08
C LEU A 70 7.94 5.43 1.73
N LEU A 71 7.28 4.40 1.21
CA LEU A 71 7.27 3.06 1.81
C LEU A 71 7.87 2.03 0.86
N TYR A 72 8.62 1.09 1.43
CA TYR A 72 8.78 -0.22 0.82
C TYR A 72 7.72 -1.14 1.41
N GLN A 73 6.82 -1.65 0.57
CA GLN A 73 5.71 -2.50 0.97
C GLN A 73 5.73 -3.81 0.22
N VAL A 74 5.63 -4.93 0.94
CA VAL A 74 5.48 -6.25 0.33
C VAL A 74 4.01 -6.64 0.35
N LYS A 75 3.47 -7.00 -0.81
CA LYS A 75 2.11 -7.53 -1.00
C LYS A 75 2.16 -8.93 -1.58
N GLY A 76 1.15 -9.74 -1.32
CA GLY A 76 1.12 -11.09 -1.86
C GLY A 76 -0.17 -11.83 -1.55
N ALA A 77 -0.25 -13.05 -2.09
CA ALA A 77 -1.34 -13.97 -1.85
C ALA A 77 -0.83 -15.41 -1.83
N LYS A 78 -1.52 -16.28 -1.09
CA LYS A 78 -1.37 -17.73 -1.17
C LYS A 78 -2.44 -18.29 -2.12
N ILE A 79 -2.00 -19.13 -3.02
CA ILE A 79 -2.88 -19.84 -3.94
C ILE A 79 -2.73 -21.33 -3.63
N GLY A 80 -3.80 -21.95 -3.17
CA GLY A 80 -3.88 -23.41 -2.94
C GLY A 80 -4.58 -24.05 -4.13
N GLU A 81 -3.97 -25.02 -4.78
CA GLU A 81 -4.65 -25.94 -5.69
C GLU A 81 -5.07 -27.19 -4.90
N ILE A 82 -6.38 -27.38 -4.74
CA ILE A 82 -6.92 -28.65 -4.22
C ILE A 82 -7.28 -29.49 -5.45
N ASN A 83 -6.35 -30.33 -5.87
CA ASN A 83 -6.67 -31.51 -6.68
C ASN A 83 -6.59 -32.72 -5.77
N GLU A 84 -7.68 -33.48 -5.72
CA GLU A 84 -7.85 -34.68 -4.87
C GLU A 84 -6.84 -35.80 -5.11
N SER A 85 -5.87 -35.65 -6.02
CA SER A 85 -4.97 -36.72 -6.41
C SER A 85 -3.48 -36.40 -6.41
N THR A 86 -3.05 -35.20 -6.06
CA THR A 86 -1.63 -34.89 -6.05
C THR A 86 -1.32 -33.79 -5.01
N THR A 87 -0.45 -34.11 -4.07
CA THR A 87 0.13 -33.17 -3.08
C THR A 87 0.95 -32.13 -3.83
N MET A 88 0.32 -31.11 -4.39
CA MET A 88 1.03 -29.96 -4.96
C MET A 88 1.12 -28.87 -3.92
N GLY A 89 2.33 -28.39 -3.71
CA GLY A 89 2.72 -27.48 -2.65
C GLY A 89 2.02 -26.12 -2.72
N GLU A 90 1.84 -25.50 -1.57
CA GLU A 90 1.37 -24.11 -1.44
C GLU A 90 2.22 -23.15 -2.29
N PHE A 91 1.58 -22.46 -3.19
CA PHE A 91 2.22 -21.45 -4.01
C PHE A 91 2.04 -20.06 -3.38
N LYS A 92 3.14 -19.39 -3.09
CA LYS A 92 3.14 -18.05 -2.50
C LYS A 92 3.73 -17.05 -3.49
N VAL A 93 2.96 -16.07 -3.88
CA VAL A 93 3.45 -14.93 -4.67
C VAL A 93 3.64 -13.73 -3.76
N LYS A 94 4.82 -13.13 -3.80
CA LYS A 94 5.15 -11.90 -3.07
C LYS A 94 5.74 -10.89 -4.04
N THR A 95 5.27 -9.65 -3.96
CA THR A 95 5.79 -8.54 -4.76
C THR A 95 6.12 -7.37 -3.84
N GLY A 96 7.32 -6.85 -3.96
CA GLY A 96 7.77 -5.65 -3.26
C GLY A 96 7.53 -4.41 -4.11
N PHE A 97 6.93 -3.40 -3.51
CA PHE A 97 6.60 -2.12 -4.11
C PHE A 97 7.31 -1.00 -3.37
N VAL A 98 7.76 0.00 -4.12
CA VAL A 98 8.01 1.32 -3.57
C VAL A 98 6.71 2.12 -3.76
N GLU A 99 6.11 2.54 -2.66
CA GLU A 99 4.82 3.24 -2.63
C GLU A 99 4.97 4.66 -2.10
N LEU A 100 4.12 5.53 -2.63
CA LEU A 100 3.97 6.92 -2.22
C LEU A 100 2.51 7.15 -1.79
N PRO A 101 2.13 6.75 -0.57
CA PRO A 101 0.83 7.06 -0.01
C PRO A 101 0.80 8.50 0.51
N VAL A 102 -0.37 9.13 0.45
CA VAL A 102 -0.65 10.43 1.04
C VAL A 102 -1.86 10.31 1.94
N SER A 103 -1.64 10.28 3.25
CA SER A 103 -2.70 10.17 4.23
C SER A 103 -3.32 11.55 4.50
N LEU A 104 -4.62 11.68 4.26
CA LEU A 104 -5.43 12.85 4.57
C LEU A 104 -6.18 12.53 5.87
N GLN A 105 -5.74 13.13 6.97
CA GLN A 105 -6.21 12.82 8.32
C GLN A 105 -7.14 13.91 8.84
N TRP A 106 -8.12 13.47 9.63
CA TRP A 106 -8.96 14.36 10.43
C TRP A 106 -9.26 13.73 11.78
N GLY A 107 -9.12 14.51 12.85
CA GLY A 107 -9.44 14.08 14.20
C GLY A 107 -9.23 15.19 15.22
N PRO A 108 -9.97 15.19 16.35
CA PRO A 108 -9.83 16.19 17.40
C PRO A 108 -8.52 16.00 18.17
N ASP A 109 -7.88 17.10 18.51
CA ASP A 109 -6.71 17.11 19.40
C ASP A 109 -7.16 17.11 20.86
N LEU A 110 -6.85 16.03 21.58
CA LEU A 110 -7.21 15.82 22.98
C LEU A 110 -5.94 15.78 23.82
N LEU A 111 -5.37 16.96 24.13
CA LEU A 111 -4.19 17.15 25.00
C LEU A 111 -3.04 16.14 24.78
N ALA A 112 -3.19 14.90 25.24
CA ALA A 112 -2.15 13.86 25.20
C ALA A 112 -2.31 12.87 24.03
N PHE A 113 -3.46 12.84 23.39
CA PHE A 113 -3.73 11.91 22.27
C PHE A 113 -4.71 12.53 21.28
N ARG A 114 -4.60 12.09 20.03
CA ARG A 114 -5.44 12.50 18.91
C ARG A 114 -5.96 11.25 18.20
N PRO A 115 -7.21 10.83 18.44
CA PRO A 115 -7.85 9.85 17.57
C PRO A 115 -8.11 10.49 16.19
N TYR A 116 -7.86 9.78 15.12
CA TYR A 116 -8.08 10.31 13.78
C TYR A 116 -8.61 9.25 12.82
N LEU A 117 -9.36 9.70 11.83
CA LEU A 117 -9.72 8.95 10.63
C LEU A 117 -8.88 9.46 9.48
N PHE A 118 -8.66 8.62 8.50
CA PHE A 118 -7.91 9.04 7.32
C PHE A 118 -8.33 8.32 6.04
N ALA A 119 -8.13 9.03 4.95
CA ALA A 119 -8.20 8.53 3.59
C ALA A 119 -6.80 8.61 2.97
N GLU A 120 -6.36 7.55 2.31
CA GLU A 120 -5.00 7.42 1.82
C GLU A 120 -4.96 6.93 0.36
N PRO A 121 -5.03 7.85 -0.62
CA PRO A 121 -4.63 7.52 -1.98
C PRO A 121 -3.15 7.16 -2.01
N PHE A 122 -2.80 6.18 -2.84
CA PHE A 122 -1.43 5.77 -3.04
C PHE A 122 -1.13 5.43 -4.50
N ILE A 123 0.12 5.59 -4.85
CA ILE A 123 0.71 5.09 -6.09
C ILE A 123 1.94 4.27 -5.72
N GLY A 124 2.23 3.24 -6.50
CA GLY A 124 3.35 2.35 -6.24
C GLY A 124 3.99 1.85 -7.52
N TYR A 125 5.23 1.42 -7.39
CA TYR A 125 6.01 0.81 -8.44
C TYR A 125 6.62 -0.50 -7.95
N ALA A 126 6.37 -1.60 -8.67
CA ALA A 126 6.92 -2.90 -8.34
C ALA A 126 8.44 -2.93 -8.63
N VAL A 127 9.23 -3.21 -7.60
CA VAL A 127 10.70 -3.22 -7.66
C VAL A 127 11.28 -4.61 -7.47
N SER A 128 10.54 -5.52 -6.84
CA SER A 128 10.98 -6.91 -6.63
C SER A 128 9.79 -7.86 -6.68
N SER A 129 10.03 -9.08 -7.14
CA SER A 129 9.09 -10.19 -7.02
C SER A 129 9.84 -11.44 -6.57
N SER A 130 9.24 -12.20 -5.68
CA SER A 130 9.77 -13.47 -5.19
C SER A 130 8.62 -14.46 -5.10
N ASP A 131 8.87 -15.66 -5.55
CA ASP A 131 7.96 -16.77 -5.42
C ASP A 131 8.67 -17.99 -4.86
N THR A 132 7.91 -18.81 -4.16
CA THR A 132 8.38 -20.06 -3.58
C THR A 132 7.49 -21.18 -4.13
N GLY A 133 7.99 -21.85 -5.17
CA GLY A 133 7.30 -22.96 -5.84
C GLY A 133 8.04 -23.37 -7.12
N ALA A 134 7.96 -24.63 -7.50
CA ALA A 134 8.75 -25.23 -8.58
C ALA A 134 8.22 -24.83 -9.96
N ALA A 135 8.55 -23.64 -10.44
CA ALA A 135 8.60 -23.28 -11.87
C ALA A 135 9.25 -21.90 -12.03
N SER A 136 10.10 -21.74 -13.03
CA SER A 136 10.89 -20.55 -13.29
C SER A 136 10.02 -19.32 -13.58
N PHE A 137 9.76 -18.52 -12.54
CA PHE A 137 8.97 -17.29 -12.61
C PHE A 137 9.80 -16.03 -12.91
N ASP A 138 11.08 -16.15 -13.15
CA ASP A 138 11.93 -15.05 -13.59
C ASP A 138 11.43 -14.39 -14.89
N ASP A 139 10.75 -15.16 -15.75
CA ASP A 139 10.10 -14.64 -16.96
C ASP A 139 8.81 -13.87 -16.66
N TRP A 140 8.11 -14.17 -15.57
CA TRP A 140 6.86 -13.52 -15.20
C TRP A 140 7.07 -12.07 -14.72
N ALA A 141 8.08 -11.83 -13.90
CA ALA A 141 8.44 -10.48 -13.46
C ALA A 141 8.93 -9.60 -14.64
N LYS A 142 9.52 -10.21 -15.67
CA LYS A 142 9.91 -9.53 -16.90
C LYS A 142 8.73 -9.26 -17.84
N GLN A 143 7.66 -10.04 -17.74
CA GLN A 143 6.44 -9.90 -18.56
C GLN A 143 5.38 -8.98 -17.95
N ALA A 144 5.52 -8.56 -16.68
CA ALA A 144 4.63 -7.57 -16.09
C ALA A 144 4.74 -6.24 -16.83
N LYS A 145 3.87 -6.01 -17.81
CA LYS A 145 3.84 -4.79 -18.65
C LYS A 145 3.55 -3.52 -17.84
N ASN A 146 2.88 -3.63 -16.71
CA ASN A 146 2.56 -2.52 -15.83
C ASN A 146 3.15 -2.78 -14.45
N LYS A 147 4.34 -2.23 -14.19
CA LYS A 147 4.96 -2.21 -12.86
C LYS A 147 4.34 -1.16 -11.94
N PHE A 148 3.37 -0.39 -12.43
CA PHE A 148 2.75 0.72 -11.73
C PHE A 148 1.41 0.30 -11.15
N GLU A 149 1.19 0.59 -9.86
CA GLU A 149 -0.08 0.39 -9.18
C GLU A 149 -0.60 1.71 -8.62
N TYR A 150 -1.90 1.78 -8.41
CA TYR A 150 -2.55 2.85 -7.66
C TYR A 150 -3.74 2.27 -6.90
N GLY A 151 -4.10 2.93 -5.84
CA GLY A 151 -5.22 2.49 -5.04
C GLY A 151 -5.59 3.50 -3.97
N PHE A 152 -6.43 3.05 -3.09
CA PHE A 152 -7.01 3.87 -2.05
C PHE A 152 -7.18 3.06 -0.76
N GLY A 153 -6.92 3.69 0.38
CA GLY A 153 -7.13 3.13 1.69
C GLY A 153 -8.01 4.03 2.55
N LEU A 154 -8.73 3.42 3.48
CA LEU A 154 -9.48 4.09 4.53
C LEU A 154 -9.09 3.48 5.86
N GLY A 155 -8.92 4.31 6.87
CA GLY A 155 -8.48 3.83 8.17
C GLY A 155 -8.74 4.79 9.32
N GLY A 156 -8.30 4.35 10.48
CA GLY A 156 -8.30 5.15 11.68
C GLY A 156 -7.04 4.89 12.51
N GLY A 157 -6.73 5.82 13.38
CA GLY A 157 -5.54 5.71 14.21
C GLY A 157 -5.63 6.54 15.48
N LEU A 158 -4.60 6.39 16.28
CA LEU A 158 -4.39 7.12 17.51
C LEU A 158 -2.97 7.69 17.50
N GLU A 159 -2.86 9.00 17.62
CA GLU A 159 -1.60 9.69 17.84
C GLU A 159 -1.45 9.99 19.33
N ILE A 160 -0.29 9.68 19.88
CA ILE A 160 0.03 9.81 21.29
C ILE A 160 1.18 10.80 21.44
N ALA A 161 0.97 11.82 22.30
CA ALA A 161 1.94 12.86 22.61
C ALA A 161 2.56 13.52 21.35
N SER A 162 1.84 13.55 20.23
CA SER A 162 2.25 14.08 18.93
C SER A 162 3.48 13.39 18.32
N HIS A 163 3.94 12.27 18.87
CA HIS A 163 5.16 11.59 18.43
C HIS A 163 4.94 10.15 17.96
N VAL A 164 3.93 9.47 18.50
CA VAL A 164 3.68 8.06 18.19
C VAL A 164 2.31 7.90 17.57
N GLN A 165 2.24 7.32 16.38
CA GLN A 165 0.98 7.00 15.71
C GLN A 165 0.81 5.50 15.59
N LEU A 166 -0.35 5.00 16.01
CA LEU A 166 -0.83 3.64 15.75
C LEU A 166 -2.01 3.74 14.79
N SER A 167 -2.03 2.96 13.73
CA SER A 167 -3.12 3.00 12.75
C SER A 167 -3.48 1.64 12.20
N VAL A 168 -4.74 1.52 11.80
CA VAL A 168 -5.28 0.40 11.05
C VAL A 168 -5.98 0.93 9.80
N GLN A 169 -5.73 0.27 8.67
CA GLN A 169 -6.23 0.69 7.37
C GLN A 169 -6.73 -0.51 6.58
N TYR A 170 -7.86 -0.38 5.93
CA TYR A 170 -8.25 -1.23 4.81
C TYR A 170 -7.81 -0.56 3.52
N PHE A 171 -7.13 -1.29 2.64
CA PHE A 171 -6.69 -0.79 1.34
C PHE A 171 -7.20 -1.66 0.19
N ASN A 172 -7.37 -1.03 -0.97
CA ASN A 172 -7.78 -1.67 -2.21
C ASN A 172 -6.99 -1.07 -3.39
N ASN A 173 -6.26 -1.92 -4.11
CA ASN A 173 -5.64 -1.55 -5.37
C ASN A 173 -6.71 -1.44 -6.45
N MET A 174 -6.68 -0.36 -7.23
CA MET A 174 -7.59 -0.10 -8.35
C MET A 174 -6.94 -0.36 -9.71
N GLY A 175 -5.59 -0.39 -9.75
CA GLY A 175 -4.80 -0.64 -10.95
C GLY A 175 -4.43 -2.10 -11.09
N SER A 176 -4.62 -2.67 -12.28
CA SER A 176 -4.14 -4.01 -12.59
C SER A 176 -2.66 -3.98 -12.98
N LEU A 177 -1.83 -4.80 -12.32
CA LEU A 177 -0.43 -5.03 -12.69
C LEU A 177 -0.29 -5.71 -14.07
N PHE A 178 -1.37 -6.28 -14.60
CA PHE A 178 -1.38 -7.06 -15.84
C PHE A 178 -2.30 -6.43 -16.87
N ALA A 179 -1.79 -6.21 -18.09
CA ALA A 179 -2.59 -5.75 -19.22
C ALA A 179 -3.56 -6.84 -19.68
N GLU A 180 -4.80 -6.47 -20.02
CA GLU A 180 -5.93 -7.36 -20.35
C GLU A 180 -5.74 -8.24 -21.61
N LYS A 181 -4.59 -8.23 -22.29
CA LYS A 181 -4.36 -8.94 -23.54
C LYS A 181 -3.04 -9.71 -23.56
N SER A 182 -2.98 -10.82 -22.87
CA SER A 182 -2.03 -11.88 -23.20
C SER A 182 -2.77 -13.21 -23.29
N THR A 183 -3.03 -13.61 -24.52
CA THR A 183 -3.83 -14.79 -24.91
C THR A 183 -3.18 -16.12 -24.54
N GLU A 184 -2.00 -16.11 -23.94
CA GLU A 184 -1.18 -17.32 -23.81
C GLU A 184 -0.97 -17.84 -22.38
N TYR A 185 -1.32 -17.06 -21.34
CA TYR A 185 -1.24 -17.53 -19.94
C TYR A 185 -2.49 -17.17 -19.13
N SER A 186 -3.39 -18.12 -19.06
CA SER A 186 -4.68 -18.07 -18.34
C SER A 186 -4.57 -17.72 -16.84
N PHE A 187 -3.38 -17.74 -16.27
CA PHE A 187 -3.11 -17.51 -14.85
C PHE A 187 -2.91 -16.02 -14.51
N ALA A 188 -2.22 -15.28 -15.37
CA ALA A 188 -1.96 -13.84 -15.17
C ALA A 188 -3.25 -12.99 -15.22
N GLU A 189 -4.27 -13.48 -15.95
CA GLU A 189 -5.59 -12.83 -16.04
C GLU A 189 -6.41 -12.94 -14.74
N LYS A 190 -6.05 -13.87 -13.84
CA LYS A 190 -6.80 -14.17 -12.63
C LYS A 190 -6.37 -13.36 -11.40
N VAL A 191 -5.14 -12.82 -11.37
CA VAL A 191 -4.63 -12.00 -10.26
C VAL A 191 -4.86 -10.52 -10.58
N LYS A 192 -6.03 -9.97 -10.21
CA LYS A 192 -6.39 -8.61 -10.62
C LYS A 192 -5.95 -7.53 -9.65
N ASN A 193 -6.28 -7.62 -8.40
CA ASN A 193 -6.08 -6.52 -7.45
C ASN A 193 -5.71 -7.06 -6.06
N PHE A 194 -4.79 -6.37 -5.40
CA PHE A 194 -4.53 -6.62 -3.98
C PHE A 194 -5.47 -5.79 -3.11
N LYS A 195 -6.02 -6.43 -2.09
CA LYS A 195 -6.77 -5.77 -1.02
C LYS A 195 -6.36 -6.37 0.32
N GLY A 196 -6.52 -5.61 1.39
CA GLY A 196 -6.15 -6.12 2.70
C GLY A 196 -6.24 -5.10 3.81
N ILE A 197 -5.65 -5.50 4.94
CA ILE A 197 -5.56 -4.67 6.15
C ILE A 197 -4.09 -4.40 6.42
N LYS A 198 -3.80 -3.14 6.76
CA LYS A 198 -2.47 -2.66 7.13
C LYS A 198 -2.51 -2.13 8.56
N PHE A 199 -1.59 -2.60 9.41
CA PHE A 199 -1.34 -2.09 10.75
C PHE A 199 -0.01 -1.37 10.74
N SER A 200 0.02 -0.12 11.18
CA SER A 200 1.21 0.71 11.14
C SER A 200 1.50 1.35 12.50
N LEU A 201 2.78 1.46 12.78
CA LEU A 201 3.36 2.27 13.85
C LEU A 201 4.26 3.32 13.19
N ALA A 202 4.05 4.59 13.51
CA ALA A 202 4.96 5.66 13.13
C ALA A 202 5.52 6.37 14.36
N ILE A 203 6.78 6.80 14.26
CA ILE A 203 7.46 7.62 15.26
C ILE A 203 7.84 8.92 14.58
N LEU A 204 7.32 10.04 15.10
CA LEU A 204 7.48 11.39 14.56
C LEU A 204 8.44 12.21 15.44
N PHE A 205 9.22 13.09 14.79
CA PHE A 205 10.24 13.93 15.42
C PHE A 205 10.06 15.41 15.10
#